data_448b586447cdffcbed91aad28f4f922c
#
_entry.id   448b586447cdffcbed91aad28f4f922c
#
_cell.length_a   1.000
_cell.length_b   1.000
_cell.length_c   1.000
_cell.angle_alpha   90.00
_cell.angle_beta   90.00
_cell.angle_gamma   90.00
#
_symmetry.space_group_name_H-M   'P 1'
#
loop_
_entity.id
_entity.type
_entity.pdbx_description
1 polymer ?
#
loop_
_entity_poly.entity_id
_entity_poly.type
_entity_poly.pdbx_seq_one_letter_code
_entity_poly.pdbx_strand_id
1 'polypeptide(L)'
;NVCHLGEENGIPYAEFEFVPGRPLSELMDECLDRQDVEGFHNLFAEYLERVGYGEDVPVADFDLIFANILVDGDHWTLIDYEWTFDRPIETRALAFRAVYCYVLEDERRNALELDRILDCLGITENEARQYREQEMEFQKYVTGQKLSMGEIRNLLGGEIYKPTEWIGRFRQTEGELRVQIYEDKGQGFSEENSYFPE
;
A
#
# COMPACT_ATOMS: atom_id res chain seq x y z
N ASN A 1 -10.70 -10.12 14.01
CA ASN A 1 -11.29 -11.10 13.09
C ASN A 1 -10.97 -12.50 13.57
N VAL A 2 -11.96 -13.39 13.59
CA VAL A 2 -11.76 -14.80 13.96
C VAL A 2 -11.15 -15.53 12.76
N CYS A 3 -10.05 -16.25 13.01
CA CYS A 3 -9.42 -17.11 12.00
C CYS A 3 -9.64 -18.57 12.39
N HIS A 4 -10.16 -19.37 11.48
CA HIS A 4 -10.29 -20.82 11.62
C HIS A 4 -9.27 -21.50 10.71
N LEU A 5 -8.42 -22.33 11.31
CA LEU A 5 -7.48 -23.15 10.56
C LEU A 5 -8.11 -24.51 10.27
N GLY A 6 -8.03 -24.96 9.03
CA GLY A 6 -8.56 -26.25 8.59
C GLY A 6 -7.62 -26.93 7.59
N GLU A 7 -8.03 -28.14 7.20
CA GLU A 7 -7.35 -28.91 6.16
C GLU A 7 -8.40 -29.57 5.26
N GLU A 8 -8.26 -29.44 3.96
CA GLU A 8 -9.11 -30.09 2.98
C GLU A 8 -8.25 -30.80 1.92
N ASN A 9 -8.46 -32.10 1.77
CA ASN A 9 -7.69 -32.94 0.85
C ASN A 9 -6.16 -32.89 1.06
N GLY A 10 -5.69 -32.73 2.30
CA GLY A 10 -4.28 -32.61 2.64
C GLY A 10 -3.69 -31.19 2.41
N ILE A 11 -4.51 -30.21 2.08
CA ILE A 11 -4.10 -28.83 1.86
C ILE A 11 -4.58 -27.98 3.06
N PRO A 12 -3.65 -27.39 3.84
CA PRO A 12 -4.03 -26.51 4.92
C PRO A 12 -4.66 -25.21 4.38
N TYR A 13 -5.69 -24.71 5.05
CA TYR A 13 -6.29 -23.42 4.74
C TYR A 13 -6.58 -22.62 6.01
N ALA A 14 -6.70 -21.31 5.83
CA ALA A 14 -7.20 -20.39 6.86
C ALA A 14 -8.49 -19.74 6.37
N GLU A 15 -9.52 -19.78 7.19
CA GLU A 15 -10.82 -19.18 6.92
C GLU A 15 -10.99 -17.98 7.84
N PHE A 16 -11.26 -16.82 7.26
CA PHE A 16 -11.53 -15.58 7.98
C PHE A 16 -13.00 -15.20 7.81
N GLU A 17 -13.55 -14.59 8.83
CA GLU A 17 -14.89 -13.99 8.72
C GLU A 17 -14.83 -12.86 7.69
N PHE A 18 -15.81 -12.86 6.77
CA PHE A 18 -15.94 -11.78 5.79
C PHE A 18 -16.32 -10.47 6.50
N VAL A 19 -15.54 -9.43 6.31
CA VAL A 19 -15.80 -8.09 6.83
C VAL A 19 -16.40 -7.25 5.70
N PRO A 20 -17.66 -6.81 5.83
CA PRO A 20 -18.27 -5.93 4.83
C PRO A 20 -17.65 -4.53 4.86
N GLY A 21 -17.82 -3.79 3.78
CA GLY A 21 -17.38 -2.42 3.65
C GLY A 21 -16.45 -2.21 2.47
N ARG A 22 -16.10 -0.95 2.26
CA ARG A 22 -15.17 -0.53 1.22
C ARG A 22 -13.95 0.14 1.85
N PRO A 23 -12.75 -0.03 1.30
CA PRO A 23 -11.59 0.70 1.78
C PRO A 23 -11.83 2.21 1.82
N LEU A 24 -11.41 2.84 2.90
CA LEU A 24 -11.50 4.31 3.04
C LEU A 24 -10.76 5.01 1.89
N SER A 25 -9.63 4.44 1.45
CA SER A 25 -8.89 4.94 0.27
C SER A 25 -9.75 5.00 -0.99
N GLU A 26 -10.60 3.99 -1.25
CA GLU A 26 -11.50 3.99 -2.41
C GLU A 26 -12.59 5.06 -2.29
N LEU A 27 -13.13 5.28 -1.09
CA LEU A 27 -14.13 6.32 -0.86
C LEU A 27 -13.52 7.71 -1.06
N MET A 28 -12.26 7.90 -0.62
CA MET A 28 -11.53 9.13 -0.85
C MET A 28 -11.22 9.34 -2.34
N ASP A 29 -10.86 8.28 -3.07
CA ASP A 29 -10.66 8.33 -4.53
C ASP A 29 -11.95 8.73 -5.26
N GLU A 30 -13.11 8.21 -4.85
CA GLU A 30 -14.39 8.64 -5.43
C GLU A 30 -14.67 10.13 -5.22
N CYS A 31 -14.30 10.67 -4.05
CA CYS A 31 -14.41 12.10 -3.80
C CYS A 31 -13.50 12.89 -4.74
N LEU A 32 -12.25 12.43 -4.97
CA LEU A 32 -11.33 13.07 -5.91
C LEU A 32 -11.87 13.04 -7.34
N ASP A 33 -12.34 11.88 -7.80
CA ASP A 33 -12.87 11.68 -9.15
C ASP A 33 -14.10 12.57 -9.41
N ARG A 34 -14.91 12.82 -8.39
CA ARG A 34 -16.10 13.69 -8.44
C ARG A 34 -15.80 15.15 -8.13
N GLN A 35 -14.57 15.49 -7.78
CA GLN A 35 -14.17 16.81 -7.27
C GLN A 35 -14.98 17.23 -6.03
N ASP A 36 -15.42 16.26 -5.23
CA ASP A 36 -16.11 16.46 -3.97
C ASP A 36 -15.13 16.73 -2.82
N VAL A 37 -14.70 17.98 -2.74
CA VAL A 37 -13.74 18.43 -1.73
C VAL A 37 -14.32 18.33 -0.32
N GLU A 38 -15.62 18.58 -0.16
CA GLU A 38 -16.31 18.50 1.14
C GLU A 38 -16.39 17.05 1.62
N GLY A 39 -16.79 16.12 0.75
CA GLY A 39 -16.82 14.70 1.06
C GLY A 39 -15.45 14.15 1.45
N PHE A 40 -14.41 14.53 0.72
CA PHE A 40 -13.02 14.16 1.06
C PHE A 40 -12.62 14.66 2.45
N HIS A 41 -12.87 15.94 2.73
CA HIS A 41 -12.57 16.55 4.03
C HIS A 41 -13.32 15.87 5.18
N ASN A 42 -14.59 15.51 4.97
CA ASN A 42 -15.39 14.85 6.00
C ASN A 42 -14.84 13.46 6.33
N LEU A 43 -14.50 12.66 5.32
CA LEU A 43 -13.85 11.34 5.52
C LEU A 43 -12.52 11.47 6.25
N PHE A 44 -11.71 12.45 5.86
CA PHE A 44 -10.42 12.66 6.48
C PHE A 44 -10.54 13.17 7.92
N ALA A 45 -11.47 14.08 8.20
CA ALA A 45 -11.72 14.57 9.55
C ALA A 45 -12.22 13.44 10.47
N GLU A 46 -13.11 12.57 9.99
CA GLU A 46 -13.56 11.41 10.73
C GLU A 46 -12.42 10.43 11.01
N TYR A 47 -11.55 10.20 10.04
CA TYR A 47 -10.33 9.40 10.26
C TYR A 47 -9.49 10.00 11.40
N LEU A 48 -9.21 11.30 11.36
CA LEU A 48 -8.42 11.98 12.39
C LEU A 48 -9.06 11.89 13.78
N GLU A 49 -10.38 12.01 13.87
CA GLU A 49 -11.12 11.83 15.13
C GLU A 49 -10.97 10.40 15.66
N ARG A 50 -11.14 9.40 14.81
CA ARG A 50 -11.09 7.98 15.19
C ARG A 50 -9.70 7.53 15.62
N VAL A 51 -8.63 8.07 15.04
CA VAL A 51 -7.25 7.78 15.48
C VAL A 51 -6.82 8.63 16.68
N GLY A 52 -7.67 9.55 17.17
CA GLY A 52 -7.37 10.43 18.30
C GLY A 52 -6.29 11.45 17.99
N TYR A 53 -6.33 12.07 16.80
CA TYR A 53 -5.31 13.01 16.36
C TYR A 53 -5.15 14.19 17.33
N GLY A 54 -3.93 14.43 17.79
CA GLY A 54 -3.61 15.48 18.76
C GLY A 54 -3.90 15.11 20.22
N GLU A 55 -4.42 13.89 20.47
CA GLU A 55 -4.63 13.35 21.81
C GLU A 55 -3.51 12.40 22.20
N ASP A 56 -3.33 12.22 23.50
CA ASP A 56 -2.33 11.30 24.07
C ASP A 56 -2.95 9.89 24.19
N VAL A 57 -3.17 9.23 23.08
CA VAL A 57 -3.81 7.89 23.03
C VAL A 57 -2.76 6.82 22.82
N PRO A 58 -2.81 5.72 23.56
CA PRO A 58 -1.86 4.63 23.40
C PRO A 58 -2.20 3.77 22.18
N VAL A 59 -2.18 4.36 21.00
CA VAL A 59 -2.36 3.61 19.73
C VAL A 59 -1.07 2.87 19.45
N ALA A 60 -1.19 1.58 19.18
CA ALA A 60 -0.06 0.72 18.93
C ALA A 60 -0.01 0.15 17.52
N ASP A 61 -1.06 0.37 16.72
CA ASP A 61 -1.15 -0.15 15.37
C ASP A 61 -0.57 0.83 14.34
N PHE A 62 0.48 0.37 13.66
CA PHE A 62 1.16 1.18 12.63
C PHE A 62 0.47 1.10 11.27
N ASP A 63 -0.40 0.09 11.06
CA ASP A 63 -1.11 -0.12 9.80
C ASP A 63 -2.46 0.59 9.69
N LEU A 64 -2.68 1.62 10.50
CA LEU A 64 -3.83 2.53 10.42
C LEU A 64 -3.79 3.42 9.15
N ILE A 65 -3.52 2.83 8.00
CA ILE A 65 -3.57 3.50 6.69
C ILE A 65 -4.96 3.36 6.06
N PHE A 66 -5.32 4.26 5.14
CA PHE A 66 -6.67 4.30 4.57
C PHE A 66 -7.08 3.02 3.83
N ALA A 67 -6.10 2.32 3.24
CA ALA A 67 -6.37 1.05 2.55
C ALA A 67 -6.80 -0.08 3.49
N ASN A 68 -6.40 -0.02 4.75
CA ASN A 68 -6.66 -1.05 5.76
C ASN A 68 -7.91 -0.78 6.61
N ILE A 69 -8.66 0.28 6.29
CA ILE A 69 -9.89 0.65 7.00
C ILE A 69 -11.08 0.40 6.07
N LEU A 70 -11.94 -0.55 6.44
CA LEU A 70 -13.18 -0.81 5.73
C LEU A 70 -14.33 0.01 6.34
N VAL A 71 -15.07 0.71 5.50
CA VAL A 71 -16.19 1.57 5.87
C VAL A 71 -17.49 0.95 5.38
N ASP A 72 -18.39 0.67 6.29
CA ASP A 72 -19.77 0.22 6.03
C ASP A 72 -20.76 1.11 6.79
N GLY A 73 -21.24 2.18 6.15
CA GLY A 73 -21.99 3.23 6.81
C GLY A 73 -21.19 3.88 7.93
N ASP A 74 -21.74 3.88 9.15
CA ASP A 74 -21.08 4.43 10.34
C ASP A 74 -20.05 3.43 10.97
N HIS A 75 -19.99 2.22 10.43
CA HIS A 75 -19.11 1.17 10.91
C HIS A 75 -17.77 1.21 10.16
N TRP A 76 -16.70 1.43 10.92
CA TRP A 76 -15.34 1.40 10.43
C TRP A 76 -14.60 0.23 11.07
N THR A 77 -14.06 -0.64 10.25
CA THR A 77 -13.36 -1.85 10.70
C THR A 77 -11.93 -1.83 10.19
N LEU A 78 -10.99 -1.95 11.10
CA LEU A 78 -9.58 -2.11 10.76
C LEU A 78 -9.31 -3.56 10.35
N ILE A 79 -8.61 -3.73 9.26
CA ILE A 79 -8.08 -5.00 8.77
C ILE A 79 -6.56 -4.90 8.66
N ASP A 80 -5.88 -6.04 8.52
CA ASP A 80 -4.43 -6.10 8.28
C ASP A 80 -3.61 -5.34 9.33
N TYR A 81 -3.88 -5.65 10.61
CA TYR A 81 -3.25 -5.02 11.78
C TYR A 81 -2.06 -5.82 12.32
N GLU A 82 -1.26 -6.41 11.44
CA GLU A 82 -0.14 -7.27 11.83
C GLU A 82 1.02 -6.50 12.48
N TRP A 83 1.14 -5.19 12.20
CA TRP A 83 2.19 -4.33 12.73
C TRP A 83 1.75 -3.57 13.98
N THR A 84 1.24 -4.33 14.94
CA THR A 84 0.89 -3.80 16.25
C THR A 84 2.12 -3.85 17.17
N PHE A 85 2.46 -2.71 17.77
CA PHE A 85 3.60 -2.57 18.66
C PHE A 85 3.17 -2.56 20.13
N ASP A 86 4.08 -2.95 21.03
CA ASP A 86 3.90 -2.95 22.48
C ASP A 86 4.15 -1.57 23.13
N ARG A 87 4.15 -0.53 22.31
CA ARG A 87 4.36 0.86 22.70
C ARG A 87 3.40 1.80 21.96
N PRO A 88 3.02 2.92 22.57
CA PRO A 88 2.24 3.94 21.88
C PRO A 88 2.98 4.49 20.66
N ILE A 89 2.20 4.79 19.63
CA ILE A 89 2.68 5.50 18.44
C ILE A 89 2.08 6.90 18.47
N GLU A 90 2.87 7.90 18.12
CA GLU A 90 2.42 9.28 18.04
C GLU A 90 1.33 9.41 16.97
N THR A 91 0.14 9.91 17.34
CA THR A 91 -1.01 10.01 16.42
C THR A 91 -0.73 10.90 15.20
N ARG A 92 0.16 11.88 15.36
CA ARG A 92 0.64 12.72 14.24
C ARG A 92 1.46 11.91 13.23
N ALA A 93 2.30 10.99 13.70
CA ALA A 93 3.07 10.09 12.83
C ALA A 93 2.16 9.12 12.09
N LEU A 94 1.10 8.61 12.73
CA LEU A 94 0.10 7.76 12.08
C LEU A 94 -0.67 8.51 10.99
N ALA A 95 -1.14 9.72 11.28
CA ALA A 95 -1.84 10.54 10.29
C ALA A 95 -0.92 10.91 9.13
N PHE A 96 0.33 11.26 9.41
CA PHE A 96 1.33 11.46 8.36
C PHE A 96 1.47 10.23 7.47
N ARG A 97 1.68 9.05 8.07
CA ARG A 97 1.88 7.80 7.35
C ARG A 97 0.67 7.46 6.47
N ALA A 98 -0.55 7.59 7.01
CA ALA A 98 -1.77 7.32 6.26
C ALA A 98 -1.87 8.19 5.00
N VAL A 99 -1.63 9.50 5.12
CA VAL A 99 -1.65 10.43 3.98
C VAL A 99 -0.49 10.16 3.02
N TYR A 100 0.71 9.94 3.56
CA TYR A 100 1.92 9.71 2.77
C TYR A 100 1.80 8.44 1.92
N CYS A 101 1.41 7.32 2.52
CA CYS A 101 1.16 6.07 1.79
C CYS A 101 0.06 6.25 0.74
N TYR A 102 -1.06 6.90 1.12
CA TYR A 102 -2.17 7.14 0.20
C TYR A 102 -1.74 7.93 -1.04
N VAL A 103 -0.98 9.01 -0.87
CA VAL A 103 -0.52 9.81 -2.01
C VAL A 103 0.48 9.05 -2.89
N LEU A 104 1.38 8.25 -2.29
CA LEU A 104 2.40 7.52 -3.05
C LEU A 104 1.87 6.31 -3.81
N GLU A 105 0.75 5.73 -3.42
CA GLU A 105 0.22 4.53 -4.05
C GLU A 105 -0.34 4.77 -5.46
N ASP A 106 -0.81 5.99 -5.75
CA ASP A 106 -1.44 6.31 -7.04
C ASP A 106 -1.08 7.73 -7.50
N GLU A 107 -0.50 7.85 -8.70
CA GLU A 107 -0.10 9.14 -9.28
C GLU A 107 -1.25 10.13 -9.42
N ARG A 108 -2.50 9.66 -9.57
CA ARG A 108 -3.70 10.54 -9.63
C ARG A 108 -3.86 11.35 -8.35
N ARG A 109 -3.37 10.84 -7.21
CA ARG A 109 -3.46 11.47 -5.90
C ARG A 109 -2.42 12.57 -5.67
N ASN A 110 -1.46 12.73 -6.59
CA ASN A 110 -0.49 13.83 -6.54
C ASN A 110 -1.14 15.22 -6.63
N ALA A 111 -2.38 15.30 -7.14
CA ALA A 111 -3.16 16.54 -7.15
C ALA A 111 -3.50 17.07 -5.74
N LEU A 112 -3.38 16.23 -4.71
CA LEU A 112 -3.66 16.60 -3.31
C LEU A 112 -2.63 17.52 -2.67
N GLU A 113 -1.49 17.80 -3.34
CA GLU A 113 -0.42 18.65 -2.81
C GLU A 113 -0.10 18.29 -1.34
N LEU A 114 0.61 17.19 -1.14
CA LEU A 114 0.93 16.62 0.18
C LEU A 114 1.35 17.67 1.21
N ASP A 115 2.19 18.63 0.82
CA ASP A 115 2.70 19.68 1.71
C ASP A 115 1.57 20.53 2.30
N ARG A 116 0.51 20.81 1.53
CA ARG A 116 -0.67 21.54 2.04
C ARG A 116 -1.46 20.74 3.06
N ILE A 117 -1.58 19.43 2.87
CA ILE A 117 -2.25 18.57 3.85
C ILE A 117 -1.45 18.54 5.14
N LEU A 118 -0.12 18.44 5.05
CA LEU A 118 0.75 18.46 6.22
C LEU A 118 0.69 19.80 6.97
N ASP A 119 0.61 20.91 6.25
CA ASP A 119 0.38 22.23 6.85
C ASP A 119 -0.96 22.31 7.61
N CYS A 120 -2.03 21.77 7.01
CA CYS A 120 -3.35 21.69 7.69
C CYS A 120 -3.30 20.83 8.96
N LEU A 121 -2.50 19.78 8.95
CA LEU A 121 -2.25 18.95 10.13
C LEU A 121 -1.31 19.62 11.14
N GLY A 122 -0.72 20.76 10.81
CA GLY A 122 0.29 21.42 11.63
C GLY A 122 1.57 20.59 11.78
N ILE A 123 1.86 19.71 10.81
CA ILE A 123 3.10 18.92 10.75
C ILE A 123 4.16 19.78 10.07
N THR A 124 5.21 20.08 10.82
CA THR A 124 6.33 20.88 10.32
C THR A 124 7.17 20.06 9.30
N GLU A 125 7.88 20.76 8.44
CA GLU A 125 8.81 20.12 7.48
C GLU A 125 9.83 19.18 8.17
N ASN A 126 10.28 19.59 9.37
CA ASN A 126 11.22 18.79 10.16
C ASN A 126 10.59 17.48 10.66
N GLU A 127 9.37 17.54 11.19
CA GLU A 127 8.59 16.36 11.61
C GLU A 127 8.30 15.47 10.38
N ALA A 128 7.85 16.05 9.29
CA ALA A 128 7.59 15.30 8.04
C ALA A 128 8.82 14.56 7.53
N ARG A 129 10.02 15.15 7.65
CA ARG A 129 11.27 14.47 7.30
C ARG A 129 11.54 13.31 8.24
N GLN A 130 11.38 13.48 9.56
CA GLN A 130 11.58 12.43 10.54
C GLN A 130 10.59 11.26 10.32
N TYR A 131 9.33 11.56 10.03
CA TYR A 131 8.32 10.54 9.76
C TYR A 131 8.60 9.78 8.46
N ARG A 132 9.12 10.47 7.42
CA ARG A 132 9.58 9.80 6.18
C ARG A 132 10.76 8.86 6.45
N GLU A 133 11.71 9.27 7.26
CA GLU A 133 12.85 8.43 7.65
C GLU A 133 12.36 7.20 8.43
N GLN A 134 11.44 7.36 9.36
CA GLN A 134 10.81 6.24 10.09
C GLN A 134 10.08 5.28 9.16
N GLU A 135 9.32 5.78 8.19
CA GLU A 135 8.65 4.93 7.20
C GLU A 135 9.66 4.17 6.34
N MET A 136 10.72 4.82 5.88
CA MET A 136 11.78 4.14 5.12
C MET A 136 12.47 3.03 5.94
N GLU A 137 12.74 3.26 7.22
CA GLU A 137 13.30 2.27 8.12
C GLU A 137 12.33 1.11 8.34
N PHE A 138 11.05 1.41 8.53
CA PHE A 138 10.00 0.40 8.65
C PHE A 138 9.88 -0.43 7.39
N GLN A 139 9.81 0.17 6.21
CA GLN A 139 9.76 -0.56 4.94
C GLN A 139 10.99 -1.45 4.75
N LYS A 140 12.16 -0.98 5.13
CA LYS A 140 13.38 -1.78 5.09
C LYS A 140 13.33 -2.96 6.08
N TYR A 141 12.72 -2.78 7.23
CA TYR A 141 12.53 -3.84 8.21
C TYR A 141 11.56 -4.91 7.68
N VAL A 142 10.41 -4.51 7.13
CA VAL A 142 9.36 -5.40 6.62
C VAL A 142 9.82 -6.15 5.38
N THR A 143 10.41 -5.46 4.42
CA THR A 143 10.82 -6.05 3.13
C THR A 143 12.20 -6.70 3.18
N GLY A 144 12.95 -6.51 4.27
CA GLY A 144 14.32 -6.93 4.38
C GLY A 144 15.27 -6.09 3.49
N GLN A 145 16.47 -6.57 3.30
CA GLN A 145 17.37 -5.97 2.32
C GLN A 145 16.78 -6.20 0.92
N LYS A 146 16.44 -5.12 0.20
CA LYS A 146 16.08 -5.24 -1.21
C LYS A 146 17.28 -5.85 -1.96
N LEU A 147 17.13 -7.10 -2.38
CA LEU A 147 18.12 -7.74 -3.20
C LEU A 147 18.08 -7.10 -4.59
N SER A 148 19.24 -6.76 -5.11
CA SER A 148 19.35 -6.37 -6.52
C SER A 148 18.87 -7.53 -7.42
N MET A 149 18.43 -7.23 -8.63
CA MET A 149 18.05 -8.29 -9.60
C MET A 149 19.17 -9.30 -9.83
N GLY A 150 20.43 -8.87 -9.71
CA GLY A 150 21.58 -9.76 -9.77
C GLY A 150 21.66 -10.73 -8.60
N GLU A 151 21.39 -10.27 -7.39
CA GLU A 151 21.38 -11.11 -6.18
C GLU A 151 20.20 -12.08 -6.19
N ILE A 152 18.99 -11.62 -6.58
CA ILE A 152 17.82 -12.48 -6.77
C ILE A 152 18.14 -13.59 -7.79
N ARG A 153 18.77 -13.25 -8.92
CA ARG A 153 19.19 -14.19 -9.94
C ARG A 153 20.15 -15.25 -9.37
N ASN A 154 21.12 -14.82 -8.59
CA ASN A 154 22.08 -15.75 -7.98
C ASN A 154 21.43 -16.66 -6.94
N LEU A 155 20.44 -16.14 -6.19
CA LEU A 155 19.71 -16.86 -5.15
C LEU A 155 18.75 -17.89 -5.73
N LEU A 156 18.06 -17.54 -6.82
CA LEU A 156 17.11 -18.44 -7.50
C LEU A 156 17.79 -19.47 -8.40
N GLY A 157 19.10 -19.31 -8.68
CA GLY A 157 19.88 -20.27 -9.49
C GLY A 157 19.35 -20.43 -10.93
N GLY A 158 18.50 -19.54 -11.40
CA GLY A 158 17.84 -19.61 -12.68
C GLY A 158 18.43 -18.67 -13.74
N GLU A 159 18.38 -19.06 -14.99
CA GLU A 159 18.62 -18.14 -16.09
C GLU A 159 17.44 -17.17 -16.23
N ILE A 160 17.71 -15.87 -16.08
CA ILE A 160 16.72 -14.84 -16.41
C ILE A 160 16.77 -14.62 -17.91
N TYR A 161 15.72 -15.05 -18.58
CA TYR A 161 15.57 -14.81 -20.02
C TYR A 161 15.02 -13.41 -20.25
N LYS A 162 15.52 -12.74 -21.29
CA LYS A 162 14.90 -11.50 -21.75
C LYS A 162 13.45 -11.80 -22.11
N PRO A 163 12.51 -10.86 -21.88
CA PRO A 163 11.08 -11.08 -22.22
C PRO A 163 10.87 -11.60 -23.64
N THR A 164 11.66 -11.14 -24.61
CA THR A 164 11.64 -11.58 -26.00
C THR A 164 12.05 -13.04 -26.18
N GLU A 165 12.98 -13.57 -25.39
CA GLU A 165 13.41 -14.96 -25.43
C GLU A 165 12.37 -15.87 -24.77
N TRP A 166 11.72 -15.37 -23.74
CA TRP A 166 10.62 -16.04 -23.03
C TRP A 166 9.42 -16.24 -23.96
N ILE A 167 9.05 -15.20 -24.71
CA ILE A 167 8.00 -15.24 -25.73
C ILE A 167 8.32 -16.26 -26.81
N GLY A 168 9.59 -16.34 -27.24
CA GLY A 168 10.04 -17.34 -28.22
C GLY A 168 9.87 -18.78 -27.73
N ARG A 169 10.12 -19.06 -26.45
CA ARG A 169 9.92 -20.39 -25.85
C ARG A 169 8.46 -20.77 -25.68
N PHE A 170 7.60 -19.85 -25.28
CA PHE A 170 6.15 -20.12 -25.19
C PHE A 170 5.51 -20.43 -26.54
N ARG A 171 6.02 -19.87 -27.63
CA ARG A 171 5.58 -20.21 -29.01
C ARG A 171 6.02 -21.58 -29.46
N GLN A 172 7.02 -22.20 -28.84
CA GLN A 172 7.52 -23.52 -29.18
C GLN A 172 6.85 -24.66 -28.39
N THR A 173 6.20 -24.37 -27.29
CA THR A 173 5.36 -25.33 -26.56
C THR A 173 3.95 -25.25 -27.13
N GLU A 174 3.53 -26.30 -27.84
CA GLU A 174 2.17 -26.46 -28.36
C GLU A 174 1.14 -26.49 -27.24
N GLY A 175 0.76 -25.33 -26.77
CA GLY A 175 -0.34 -25.12 -25.86
C GLY A 175 -0.91 -23.74 -26.14
N GLU A 176 -2.22 -23.65 -26.37
CA GLU A 176 -2.95 -22.41 -26.62
C GLU A 176 -2.96 -21.46 -25.40
N LEU A 177 -1.81 -21.16 -24.85
CA LEU A 177 -1.65 -20.00 -24.00
C LEU A 177 -1.38 -18.80 -24.92
N ARG A 178 -2.44 -18.19 -25.41
CA ARG A 178 -2.36 -16.83 -25.94
C ARG A 178 -2.08 -15.90 -24.78
N VAL A 179 -0.83 -15.77 -24.44
CA VAL A 179 -0.38 -14.59 -23.73
C VAL A 179 -0.57 -13.44 -24.72
N GLN A 180 -1.64 -12.67 -24.57
CA GLN A 180 -1.72 -11.35 -25.20
C GLN A 180 -0.72 -10.46 -24.48
N ILE A 181 0.53 -10.60 -24.89
CA ILE A 181 1.51 -9.59 -24.60
C ILE A 181 1.07 -8.43 -25.46
N TYR A 182 0.72 -7.33 -24.84
CA TYR A 182 0.59 -6.08 -25.54
C TYR A 182 1.84 -5.93 -26.37
N GLU A 183 1.73 -6.06 -27.68
CA GLU A 183 2.72 -5.55 -28.58
C GLU A 183 2.71 -4.05 -28.34
N ASP A 184 3.58 -3.63 -27.45
CA ASP A 184 3.83 -2.23 -27.21
C ASP A 184 4.24 -1.65 -28.56
N LYS A 185 3.50 -0.65 -28.99
CA LYS A 185 3.65 0.00 -30.28
C LYS A 185 5.02 0.71 -30.36
N GLY A 186 6.09 -0.08 -30.29
CA GLY A 186 7.46 0.38 -30.57
C GLY A 186 8.14 1.18 -29.46
N GLN A 187 7.61 1.21 -28.24
CA GLN A 187 8.36 1.74 -27.09
C GLN A 187 8.97 0.55 -26.35
N GLY A 188 10.20 0.24 -26.67
CA GLY A 188 10.99 -0.72 -25.91
C GLY A 188 11.09 -0.27 -24.47
N PHE A 189 10.99 -1.21 -23.51
CA PHE A 189 11.38 -1.00 -22.14
C PHE A 189 12.84 -0.52 -22.17
N SER A 190 13.08 0.77 -21.99
CA SER A 190 14.39 1.27 -21.67
C SER A 190 14.67 0.94 -20.20
N GLU A 191 15.91 0.58 -19.89
CA GLU A 191 16.35 0.32 -18.51
C GLU A 191 16.12 1.54 -17.58
N GLU A 192 15.80 2.70 -18.15
CA GLU A 192 15.48 3.94 -17.42
C GLU A 192 14.04 3.99 -16.86
N ASN A 193 13.16 3.05 -17.26
CA ASN A 193 11.79 2.96 -16.76
C ASN A 193 11.59 1.81 -15.76
N SER A 194 12.62 1.37 -15.06
CA SER A 194 12.42 0.50 -13.91
C SER A 194 11.85 1.35 -12.78
N TYR A 195 10.59 1.15 -12.46
CA TYR A 195 9.85 1.74 -11.34
C TYR A 195 10.36 1.31 -9.96
N PHE A 196 11.65 1.07 -9.83
CA PHE A 196 12.31 0.87 -8.55
C PHE A 196 13.32 2.00 -8.39
N PRO A 197 13.03 2.99 -7.52
CA PRO A 197 14.09 3.92 -7.13
C PRO A 197 15.21 3.08 -6.49
N GLU A 198 16.43 3.37 -6.90
CA GLU A 198 17.65 2.85 -6.28
C GLU A 198 17.69 3.12 -4.79
#